data_4a450faea8a6df4ac2e2560246f4c5d9
#
_entry.id   4a450faea8a6df4ac2e2560246f4c5d9
#
_cell.length_a   1.000
_cell.length_b   1.000
_cell.length_c   1.000
_cell.angle_alpha   90.00
_cell.angle_beta   90.00
_cell.angle_gamma   90.00
#
_symmetry.space_group_name_H-M   'P 1'
#
loop_
_entity.id
_entity.type
_entity.pdbx_description
1 polymer ?
#
loop_
_entity_poly.entity_id
_entity_poly.type
_entity_poly.pdbx_seq_one_letter_code
_entity_poly.pdbx_strand_id
1 'polypeptide(L)'
;MKLFDTHAHINDNRFDNDRADMLQACFDAGVEYIMIPGVDRQTVESGVALAETDDRLYAAVGTHPHEAKDFTDDDYEYFKELALHNDKVRAIGEIGLDYYYDFSDRPTQKKVFIRQLELAREVDLPIIIHDRDAHGDIMDILRYEGKDNWGIFHCYSGSWEMAKEAIKLGFYISFAGPVVFPKSTKLKEVAKQVPLDRILIETDSPYLTPPPFRGRRNDPSKTQFVAQEIASLRGMDVDEFASIAYENGKRVFGIK
;
A
#
# COMPACT_ATOMS: atom_id res chain seq x y z
N MET A 1 13.90 -15.56 -6.11
CA MET A 1 13.46 -14.15 -5.92
C MET A 1 12.64 -14.08 -4.63
N LYS A 2 12.98 -13.18 -3.72
CA LYS A 2 12.17 -12.88 -2.53
C LYS A 2 11.34 -11.65 -2.80
N LEU A 3 10.03 -11.70 -2.50
CA LEU A 3 9.09 -10.62 -2.78
C LEU A 3 8.34 -10.22 -1.51
N PHE A 4 8.07 -8.94 -1.39
CA PHE A 4 7.12 -8.40 -0.43
C PHE A 4 6.03 -7.67 -1.22
N ASP A 5 4.79 -8.16 -1.14
CA ASP A 5 3.63 -7.44 -1.64
C ASP A 5 3.21 -6.41 -0.59
N THR A 6 3.57 -5.15 -0.80
CA THR A 6 3.37 -4.09 0.20
C THR A 6 1.95 -3.57 0.29
N HIS A 7 1.01 -4.10 -0.54
CA HIS A 7 -0.41 -3.73 -0.49
C HIS A 7 -1.27 -4.74 -1.24
N ALA A 8 -2.03 -5.57 -0.51
CA ALA A 8 -2.92 -6.57 -1.10
C ALA A 8 -4.13 -6.87 -0.19
N HIS A 9 -5.35 -6.65 -0.69
CA HIS A 9 -6.62 -6.93 0.01
C HIS A 9 -6.96 -8.42 -0.03
N ILE A 10 -6.09 -9.27 0.53
CA ILE A 10 -6.28 -10.73 0.51
C ILE A 10 -7.38 -11.23 1.45
N ASN A 11 -7.92 -10.36 2.30
CA ASN A 11 -9.12 -10.59 3.11
C ASN A 11 -10.44 -10.34 2.35
N ASP A 12 -10.38 -9.85 1.10
CA ASP A 12 -11.54 -9.63 0.23
C ASP A 12 -12.31 -10.94 -0.01
N ASN A 13 -13.64 -10.87 -0.08
CA ASN A 13 -14.54 -12.00 -0.24
C ASN A 13 -14.35 -12.78 -1.55
N ARG A 14 -13.75 -12.17 -2.58
CA ARG A 14 -13.37 -12.86 -3.82
C ARG A 14 -12.36 -13.97 -3.62
N PHE A 15 -11.68 -14.01 -2.47
CA PHE A 15 -10.75 -15.08 -2.10
C PHE A 15 -11.36 -16.14 -1.17
N ASP A 16 -12.59 -16.00 -0.69
CA ASP A 16 -13.15 -16.86 0.35
C ASP A 16 -13.13 -18.36 0.00
N ASN A 17 -13.31 -18.69 -1.27
CA ASN A 17 -13.37 -20.09 -1.70
C ASN A 17 -11.99 -20.77 -1.84
N ASP A 18 -10.89 -20.00 -1.96
CA ASP A 18 -9.56 -20.54 -2.29
C ASP A 18 -8.41 -19.78 -1.61
N ARG A 19 -8.70 -18.96 -0.58
CA ARG A 19 -7.69 -18.09 0.07
C ARG A 19 -6.46 -18.87 0.54
N ALA A 20 -6.65 -20.01 1.19
CA ALA A 20 -5.54 -20.82 1.70
C ALA A 20 -4.66 -21.36 0.55
N ASP A 21 -5.27 -21.90 -0.49
CA ASP A 21 -4.56 -22.44 -1.66
C ASP A 21 -3.86 -21.29 -2.44
N MET A 22 -4.53 -20.15 -2.57
CA MET A 22 -3.96 -18.95 -3.19
C MET A 22 -2.73 -18.45 -2.43
N LEU A 23 -2.82 -18.35 -1.10
CA LEU A 23 -1.69 -17.93 -0.25
C LEU A 23 -0.53 -18.90 -0.38
N GLN A 24 -0.77 -20.21 -0.31
CA GLN A 24 0.29 -21.21 -0.48
C GLN A 24 0.97 -21.06 -1.85
N ALA A 25 0.19 -20.90 -2.92
CA ALA A 25 0.73 -20.67 -4.26
C ALA A 25 1.56 -19.37 -4.38
N CYS A 26 1.17 -18.30 -3.66
CA CYS A 26 1.93 -17.05 -3.59
C CYS A 26 3.27 -17.26 -2.87
N PHE A 27 3.28 -17.98 -1.76
CA PHE A 27 4.51 -18.29 -1.01
C PHE A 27 5.44 -19.18 -1.82
N ASP A 28 4.91 -20.19 -2.53
CA ASP A 28 5.70 -21.06 -3.42
C ASP A 28 6.29 -20.26 -4.60
N ALA A 29 5.64 -19.15 -5.00
CA ALA A 29 6.13 -18.23 -6.03
C ALA A 29 7.18 -17.23 -5.51
N GLY A 30 7.51 -17.26 -4.20
CA GLY A 30 8.55 -16.43 -3.59
C GLY A 30 8.05 -15.16 -2.91
N VAL A 31 6.73 -15.00 -2.71
CA VAL A 31 6.19 -13.94 -1.85
C VAL A 31 6.47 -14.33 -0.40
N GLU A 32 7.33 -13.57 0.27
CA GLU A 32 7.74 -13.84 1.66
C GLU A 32 6.85 -13.09 2.66
N TYR A 33 6.37 -11.88 2.28
CA TYR A 33 5.51 -11.06 3.12
C TYR A 33 4.38 -10.42 2.31
N ILE A 34 3.24 -10.19 2.98
CA ILE A 34 2.09 -9.48 2.43
C ILE A 34 1.58 -8.49 3.47
N MET A 35 1.36 -7.23 3.07
CA MET A 35 0.68 -6.21 3.87
C MET A 35 -0.79 -6.14 3.46
N ILE A 36 -1.70 -6.31 4.43
CA ILE A 36 -3.16 -6.29 4.27
C ILE A 36 -3.67 -4.92 4.74
N PRO A 37 -4.11 -4.02 3.86
CA PRO A 37 -4.63 -2.72 4.26
C PRO A 37 -6.07 -2.82 4.79
N GLY A 38 -6.41 -1.95 5.77
CA GLY A 38 -7.77 -1.71 6.19
C GLY A 38 -8.47 -0.69 5.30
N VAL A 39 -9.77 -0.84 5.11
CA VAL A 39 -10.63 0.09 4.36
C VAL A 39 -11.68 0.72 5.29
N ASP A 40 -12.20 -0.08 6.18
CA ASP A 40 -13.16 0.23 7.21
C ASP A 40 -12.94 -0.69 8.43
N ARG A 41 -13.74 -0.53 9.46
CA ARG A 41 -13.65 -1.36 10.68
C ARG A 41 -13.76 -2.86 10.38
N GLN A 42 -14.69 -3.26 9.53
CA GLN A 42 -14.91 -4.68 9.22
C GLN A 42 -13.70 -5.30 8.50
N THR A 43 -13.14 -4.58 7.54
CA THR A 43 -11.95 -5.02 6.79
C THR A 43 -10.70 -5.00 7.66
N VAL A 44 -10.57 -4.06 8.61
CA VAL A 44 -9.53 -4.06 9.63
C VAL A 44 -9.62 -5.31 10.50
N GLU A 45 -10.79 -5.61 11.05
CA GLU A 45 -11.01 -6.80 11.88
C GLU A 45 -10.65 -8.09 11.13
N SER A 46 -11.13 -8.25 9.89
CA SER A 46 -10.84 -9.43 9.08
C SER A 46 -9.38 -9.51 8.64
N GLY A 47 -8.76 -8.36 8.32
CA GLY A 47 -7.35 -8.28 7.92
C GLY A 47 -6.39 -8.62 9.05
N VAL A 48 -6.64 -8.09 10.25
CA VAL A 48 -5.87 -8.41 11.46
C VAL A 48 -6.02 -9.90 11.82
N ALA A 49 -7.25 -10.40 11.86
CA ALA A 49 -7.51 -11.82 12.14
C ALA A 49 -6.81 -12.74 11.13
N LEU A 50 -6.79 -12.37 9.84
CA LEU A 50 -6.06 -13.12 8.83
C LEU A 50 -4.54 -13.02 9.03
N ALA A 51 -4.01 -11.85 9.38
CA ALA A 51 -2.58 -11.66 9.63
C ALA A 51 -2.07 -12.49 10.82
N GLU A 52 -2.92 -12.77 11.81
CA GLU A 52 -2.59 -13.63 12.96
C GLU A 52 -2.43 -15.11 12.60
N THR A 53 -2.93 -15.54 11.43
CA THR A 53 -2.88 -16.95 11.01
C THR A 53 -1.53 -17.39 10.41
N ASP A 54 -0.67 -16.45 9.97
CA ASP A 54 0.61 -16.73 9.33
C ASP A 54 1.64 -15.63 9.63
N ASP A 55 2.87 -16.01 9.92
CA ASP A 55 3.94 -15.08 10.28
C ASP A 55 4.37 -14.16 9.11
N ARG A 56 4.02 -14.52 7.89
CA ARG A 56 4.30 -13.76 6.65
C ARG A 56 3.27 -12.69 6.36
N LEU A 57 2.17 -12.64 7.11
CA LEU A 57 1.09 -11.68 6.93
C LEU A 57 1.15 -10.59 7.98
N TYR A 58 0.96 -9.35 7.54
CA TYR A 58 0.86 -8.16 8.38
C TYR A 58 -0.36 -7.35 7.97
N ALA A 59 -0.85 -6.50 8.87
CA ALA A 59 -2.03 -5.67 8.64
C ALA A 59 -1.70 -4.19 8.83
N ALA A 60 -2.44 -3.36 8.13
CA ALA A 60 -2.58 -1.94 8.42
C ALA A 60 -4.01 -1.65 8.85
N VAL A 61 -4.18 -0.67 9.73
CA VAL A 61 -5.47 -0.27 10.28
C VAL A 61 -5.79 1.17 9.88
N GLY A 62 -6.99 1.40 9.35
CA GLY A 62 -7.37 2.73 8.87
C GLY A 62 -8.69 2.72 8.14
N THR A 63 -9.15 3.94 7.81
CA THR A 63 -10.37 4.17 7.03
C THR A 63 -10.02 4.81 5.70
N HIS A 64 -10.36 4.11 4.63
CA HIS A 64 -10.20 4.56 3.25
C HIS A 64 -11.06 5.80 2.95
N PRO A 65 -10.64 6.72 2.08
CA PRO A 65 -11.42 7.92 1.75
C PRO A 65 -12.86 7.65 1.28
N HIS A 66 -13.15 6.49 0.71
CA HIS A 66 -14.52 6.11 0.34
C HIS A 66 -15.46 6.03 1.55
N GLU A 67 -14.94 5.55 2.69
CA GLU A 67 -15.69 5.31 3.93
C GLU A 67 -15.51 6.44 4.97
N ALA A 68 -14.86 7.54 4.59
CA ALA A 68 -14.55 8.64 5.50
C ALA A 68 -15.79 9.23 6.20
N LYS A 69 -16.95 9.24 5.54
CA LYS A 69 -18.23 9.72 6.10
C LYS A 69 -18.70 8.90 7.32
N ASP A 70 -18.29 7.65 7.41
CA ASP A 70 -18.70 6.71 8.47
C ASP A 70 -17.66 6.58 9.59
N PHE A 71 -16.48 7.22 9.44
CA PHE A 71 -15.40 7.22 10.43
C PHE A 71 -15.82 7.93 11.72
N THR A 72 -15.60 7.28 12.87
CA THR A 72 -15.97 7.75 14.21
C THR A 72 -14.76 7.87 15.14
N ASP A 73 -14.93 8.56 16.28
CA ASP A 73 -13.91 8.56 17.33
C ASP A 73 -13.73 7.16 17.97
N ASP A 74 -14.75 6.31 17.94
CA ASP A 74 -14.65 4.91 18.40
C ASP A 74 -13.77 4.08 17.47
N ASP A 75 -13.80 4.32 16.14
CA ASP A 75 -12.88 3.70 15.19
C ASP A 75 -11.45 4.18 15.41
N TYR A 76 -11.27 5.47 15.72
CA TYR A 76 -9.95 6.02 16.03
C TYR A 76 -9.32 5.30 17.24
N GLU A 77 -10.04 5.21 18.35
CA GLU A 77 -9.54 4.56 19.56
C GLU A 77 -9.33 3.05 19.32
N TYR A 78 -10.21 2.39 18.58
CA TYR A 78 -10.08 0.99 18.24
C TYR A 78 -8.82 0.71 17.38
N PHE A 79 -8.57 1.53 16.36
CA PHE A 79 -7.36 1.39 15.53
C PHE A 79 -6.09 1.69 16.34
N LYS A 80 -6.17 2.65 17.25
CA LYS A 80 -5.06 2.97 18.17
C LYS A 80 -4.71 1.79 19.08
N GLU A 81 -5.72 1.16 19.70
CA GLU A 81 -5.52 -0.02 20.53
C GLU A 81 -4.91 -1.19 19.75
N LEU A 82 -5.38 -1.46 18.54
CA LEU A 82 -4.79 -2.47 17.67
C LEU A 82 -3.33 -2.13 17.31
N ALA A 83 -3.05 -0.88 16.94
CA ALA A 83 -1.71 -0.45 16.56
C ALA A 83 -0.69 -0.52 17.72
N LEU A 84 -1.14 -0.30 18.95
CA LEU A 84 -0.28 -0.33 20.14
C LEU A 84 -0.04 -1.74 20.69
N HIS A 85 -1.00 -2.64 20.51
CA HIS A 85 -1.02 -3.92 21.24
C HIS A 85 -1.01 -5.17 20.35
N ASN A 86 -1.08 -5.02 19.02
CA ASN A 86 -1.04 -6.14 18.09
C ASN A 86 0.21 -6.09 17.20
N ASP A 87 1.14 -7.01 17.42
CA ASP A 87 2.40 -7.07 16.67
C ASP A 87 2.24 -7.32 15.16
N LYS A 88 1.06 -7.73 14.70
CA LYS A 88 0.74 -7.88 13.28
C LYS A 88 0.37 -6.56 12.60
N VAL A 89 -0.02 -5.54 13.37
CA VAL A 89 -0.31 -4.20 12.85
C VAL A 89 0.98 -3.43 12.68
N ARG A 90 1.30 -3.03 11.44
CA ARG A 90 2.57 -2.40 11.08
C ARG A 90 2.43 -1.07 10.34
N ALA A 91 1.20 -0.61 10.11
CA ALA A 91 0.95 0.69 9.47
C ALA A 91 -0.44 1.23 9.83
N ILE A 92 -0.63 2.52 9.66
CA ILE A 92 -1.94 3.14 9.58
C ILE A 92 -2.31 3.30 8.10
N GLY A 93 -3.37 2.63 7.68
CA GLY A 93 -3.75 2.61 6.26
C GLY A 93 -4.79 1.52 5.94
N GLU A 94 -5.44 1.72 4.85
CA GLU A 94 -5.24 2.65 3.76
C GLU A 94 -5.97 3.97 4.07
N ILE A 95 -5.27 5.10 3.98
CA ILE A 95 -5.80 6.43 4.29
C ILE A 95 -5.46 7.41 3.16
N GLY A 96 -6.18 8.50 3.01
CA GLY A 96 -5.87 9.49 1.98
C GLY A 96 -7.09 10.14 1.35
N LEU A 97 -7.01 10.40 0.03
CA LEU A 97 -8.06 11.10 -0.71
C LEU A 97 -8.35 10.41 -2.05
N ASP A 98 -9.64 10.32 -2.41
CA ASP A 98 -10.12 9.83 -3.70
C ASP A 98 -11.14 10.81 -4.30
N TYR A 99 -10.71 11.57 -5.31
CA TYR A 99 -11.57 12.55 -6.00
C TYR A 99 -12.13 12.02 -7.33
N TYR A 100 -11.84 10.75 -7.63
CA TYR A 100 -12.42 10.09 -8.79
C TYR A 100 -13.83 9.56 -8.50
N TYR A 101 -14.00 8.90 -7.34
CA TYR A 101 -15.29 8.35 -6.94
C TYR A 101 -16.12 9.29 -6.08
N ASP A 102 -15.48 10.09 -5.21
CA ASP A 102 -16.13 11.05 -4.29
C ASP A 102 -17.27 10.40 -3.45
N PHE A 103 -17.11 9.13 -2.98
CA PHE A 103 -18.14 8.44 -2.19
C PHE A 103 -18.36 9.03 -0.80
N SER A 104 -17.38 9.71 -0.26
CA SER A 104 -17.48 10.68 0.82
C SER A 104 -17.14 12.06 0.26
N ASP A 105 -17.74 13.13 0.79
CA ASP A 105 -17.41 14.48 0.33
C ASP A 105 -15.96 14.86 0.67
N ARG A 106 -15.34 15.67 -0.17
CA ARG A 106 -13.91 16.02 -0.06
C ARG A 106 -13.52 16.69 1.25
N PRO A 107 -14.32 17.61 1.84
CA PRO A 107 -14.03 18.14 3.17
C PRO A 107 -13.97 17.05 4.25
N THR A 108 -14.89 16.10 4.21
CA THR A 108 -14.90 14.95 5.14
C THR A 108 -13.68 14.04 4.93
N GLN A 109 -13.35 13.71 3.67
CA GLN A 109 -12.14 12.95 3.36
C GLN A 109 -10.87 13.62 3.94
N LYS A 110 -10.70 14.93 3.72
CA LYS A 110 -9.56 15.69 4.25
C LYS A 110 -9.50 15.66 5.78
N LYS A 111 -10.62 15.90 6.43
CA LYS A 111 -10.71 15.88 7.91
C LYS A 111 -10.29 14.51 8.46
N VAL A 112 -10.82 13.43 7.89
CA VAL A 112 -10.53 12.06 8.32
C VAL A 112 -9.08 11.68 8.01
N PHE A 113 -8.55 12.10 6.86
CA PHE A 113 -7.15 11.90 6.53
C PHE A 113 -6.22 12.55 7.58
N ILE A 114 -6.44 13.85 7.90
CA ILE A 114 -5.66 14.56 8.93
C ILE A 114 -5.76 13.86 10.28
N ARG A 115 -6.95 13.42 10.66
CA ARG A 115 -7.16 12.71 11.93
C ARG A 115 -6.38 11.40 12.00
N GLN A 116 -6.24 10.69 10.88
CA GLN A 116 -5.46 9.45 10.82
C GLN A 116 -3.94 9.70 10.70
N LEU A 117 -3.51 10.87 10.19
CA LEU A 117 -2.12 11.31 10.31
C LEU A 117 -1.73 11.57 11.78
N GLU A 118 -2.65 12.13 12.58
CA GLU A 118 -2.46 12.28 14.04
C GLU A 118 -2.30 10.93 14.71
N LEU A 119 -3.20 9.98 14.39
CA LEU A 119 -3.12 8.61 14.92
C LEU A 119 -1.77 7.96 14.62
N ALA A 120 -1.29 8.04 13.37
CA ALA A 120 -0.03 7.45 12.97
C ALA A 120 1.16 7.99 13.77
N ARG A 121 1.16 9.30 14.07
CA ARG A 121 2.17 9.91 14.94
C ARG A 121 2.07 9.46 16.40
N GLU A 122 0.85 9.32 16.93
CA GLU A 122 0.64 8.88 18.30
C GLU A 122 1.15 7.45 18.55
N VAL A 123 1.02 6.58 17.52
CA VAL A 123 1.42 5.16 17.63
C VAL A 123 2.79 4.87 17.01
N ASP A 124 3.46 5.89 16.45
CA ASP A 124 4.78 5.79 15.80
C ASP A 124 4.82 4.71 14.68
N LEU A 125 3.81 4.70 13.82
CA LEU A 125 3.72 3.78 12.68
C LEU A 125 3.72 4.52 11.33
N PRO A 126 4.26 3.88 10.26
CA PRO A 126 4.17 4.42 8.91
C PRO A 126 2.73 4.45 8.40
N ILE A 127 2.49 5.29 7.39
CA ILE A 127 1.17 5.38 6.75
C ILE A 127 1.19 4.79 5.34
N ILE A 128 0.05 4.24 4.93
CA ILE A 128 -0.21 3.79 3.55
C ILE A 128 -1.20 4.77 2.92
N ILE A 129 -0.71 5.55 1.95
CA ILE A 129 -1.47 6.64 1.33
C ILE A 129 -2.15 6.17 0.05
N HIS A 130 -3.48 6.32 0.02
CA HIS A 130 -4.30 6.32 -1.18
C HIS A 130 -4.37 7.72 -1.79
N ASP A 131 -4.06 7.85 -3.07
CA ASP A 131 -4.12 9.12 -3.80
C ASP A 131 -4.69 8.90 -5.21
N ARG A 132 -5.94 9.28 -5.40
CA ARG A 132 -6.58 9.19 -6.69
C ARG A 132 -7.22 10.52 -7.11
N ASP A 133 -6.64 11.15 -8.14
CA ASP A 133 -7.05 12.47 -8.65
C ASP A 133 -7.04 13.58 -7.56
N ALA A 134 -6.26 13.40 -6.48
CA ALA A 134 -6.19 14.27 -5.32
C ALA A 134 -4.78 14.79 -4.99
N HIS A 135 -3.81 14.60 -5.90
CA HIS A 135 -2.38 14.84 -5.69
C HIS A 135 -2.05 16.18 -5.00
N GLY A 136 -2.70 17.28 -5.43
CA GLY A 136 -2.45 18.61 -4.87
C GLY A 136 -2.80 18.67 -3.39
N ASP A 137 -4.01 18.26 -3.03
CA ASP A 137 -4.50 18.29 -1.65
C ASP A 137 -3.76 17.31 -0.74
N ILE A 138 -3.39 16.13 -1.24
CA ILE A 138 -2.53 15.18 -0.50
C ILE A 138 -1.20 15.83 -0.15
N MET A 139 -0.52 16.41 -1.13
CA MET A 139 0.79 17.04 -0.90
C MET A 139 0.70 18.26 0.01
N ASP A 140 -0.37 19.06 -0.11
CA ASP A 140 -0.58 20.20 0.79
C ASP A 140 -0.83 19.73 2.23
N ILE A 141 -1.68 18.73 2.44
CA ILE A 141 -1.94 18.17 3.77
C ILE A 141 -0.65 17.60 4.36
N LEU A 142 0.14 16.84 3.60
CA LEU A 142 1.41 16.29 4.11
C LEU A 142 2.43 17.37 4.48
N ARG A 143 2.48 18.49 3.76
CA ARG A 143 3.39 19.62 4.09
C ARG A 143 2.99 20.34 5.37
N TYR A 144 1.71 20.54 5.61
CA TYR A 144 1.21 21.41 6.68
C TYR A 144 0.75 20.63 7.91
N GLU A 145 0.12 19.46 7.71
CA GLU A 145 -0.49 18.66 8.78
C GLU A 145 0.24 17.32 8.99
N GLY A 146 0.93 16.82 7.95
CA GLY A 146 1.61 15.52 7.95
C GLY A 146 3.07 15.56 8.43
N LYS A 147 3.49 16.64 9.08
CA LYS A 147 4.86 16.75 9.62
C LYS A 147 5.15 15.56 10.54
N ASP A 148 6.34 14.98 10.37
CA ASP A 148 6.82 13.81 11.11
C ASP A 148 6.09 12.47 10.76
N ASN A 149 5.14 12.47 9.81
CA ASN A 149 4.65 11.23 9.23
C ASN A 149 5.61 10.74 8.15
N TRP A 150 5.70 9.41 8.02
CA TRP A 150 6.43 8.72 6.95
C TRP A 150 5.62 7.50 6.50
N GLY A 151 6.00 6.87 5.40
CA GLY A 151 5.30 5.67 4.93
C GLY A 151 5.42 5.49 3.44
N ILE A 152 4.31 5.09 2.81
CA ILE A 152 4.27 4.77 1.40
C ILE A 152 3.15 5.50 0.67
N PHE A 153 3.43 5.95 -0.55
CA PHE A 153 2.39 6.18 -1.55
C PHE A 153 2.15 4.84 -2.25
N HIS A 154 1.03 4.19 -1.94
CA HIS A 154 0.66 2.96 -2.61
C HIS A 154 0.13 3.25 -4.02
N CYS A 155 0.21 2.27 -4.92
CA CYS A 155 -0.29 2.33 -6.30
C CYS A 155 -0.02 3.67 -7.01
N TYR A 156 1.21 4.17 -6.88
CA TYR A 156 1.57 5.53 -7.28
C TYR A 156 1.15 5.86 -8.70
N SER A 157 0.49 7.02 -8.86
CA SER A 157 -0.01 7.50 -10.15
C SER A 157 0.39 8.94 -10.48
N GLY A 158 1.16 9.59 -9.60
CA GLY A 158 1.60 10.97 -9.74
C GLY A 158 2.77 11.18 -10.71
N SER A 159 3.27 12.42 -10.78
CA SER A 159 4.43 12.80 -11.60
C SER A 159 5.76 12.53 -10.88
N TRP A 160 6.87 12.59 -11.65
CA TRP A 160 8.21 12.53 -11.04
C TRP A 160 8.47 13.69 -10.08
N GLU A 161 7.98 14.89 -10.39
CA GLU A 161 8.11 16.07 -9.53
C GLU A 161 7.45 15.84 -8.17
N MET A 162 6.25 15.28 -8.16
CA MET A 162 5.55 14.90 -6.93
C MET A 162 6.29 13.77 -6.17
N ALA A 163 6.78 12.75 -6.88
CA ALA A 163 7.55 11.67 -6.26
C ALA A 163 8.81 12.19 -5.55
N LYS A 164 9.56 13.12 -6.20
CA LYS A 164 10.73 13.77 -5.57
C LYS A 164 10.38 14.48 -4.26
N GLU A 165 9.25 15.14 -4.25
CA GLU A 165 8.78 15.85 -3.06
C GLU A 165 8.34 14.88 -1.96
N ALA A 166 7.53 13.88 -2.29
CA ALA A 166 7.13 12.83 -1.37
C ALA A 166 8.33 12.12 -0.73
N ILE A 167 9.36 11.81 -1.54
CA ILE A 167 10.61 11.22 -1.05
C ILE A 167 11.34 12.15 -0.06
N LYS A 168 11.38 13.46 -0.32
CA LYS A 168 11.97 14.45 0.61
C LYS A 168 11.20 14.53 1.94
N LEU A 169 9.90 14.27 1.92
CA LEU A 169 9.06 14.18 3.12
C LEU A 169 9.20 12.84 3.86
N GLY A 170 10.01 11.88 3.35
CA GLY A 170 10.27 10.61 4.00
C GLY A 170 9.50 9.41 3.43
N PHE A 171 8.75 9.60 2.35
CA PHE A 171 7.91 8.55 1.77
C PHE A 171 8.65 7.66 0.78
N TYR A 172 8.16 6.43 0.68
CA TYR A 172 8.48 5.48 -0.38
C TYR A 172 7.42 5.54 -1.48
N ILE A 173 7.80 5.14 -2.68
CA ILE A 173 6.93 5.10 -3.86
C ILE A 173 6.69 3.64 -4.24
N SER A 174 5.45 3.17 -4.13
CA SER A 174 5.08 1.80 -4.46
C SER A 174 4.41 1.72 -5.82
N PHE A 175 4.80 0.71 -6.59
CA PHE A 175 4.29 0.45 -7.94
C PHE A 175 3.51 -0.85 -7.99
N ALA A 176 2.30 -0.77 -8.55
CA ALA A 176 1.41 -1.90 -8.77
C ALA A 176 1.31 -2.29 -10.26
N GLY A 177 0.44 -3.20 -10.59
CA GLY A 177 0.17 -3.69 -11.94
C GLY A 177 0.13 -2.65 -13.07
N PRO A 178 -0.35 -1.41 -12.87
CA PRO A 178 -0.34 -0.37 -13.88
C PRO A 178 1.04 -0.06 -14.49
N VAL A 179 2.15 -0.23 -13.77
CA VAL A 179 3.49 0.00 -14.34
C VAL A 179 3.82 -0.98 -15.48
N VAL A 180 3.20 -2.18 -15.46
CA VAL A 180 3.37 -3.22 -16.49
C VAL A 180 2.52 -2.92 -17.74
N PHE A 181 1.51 -2.04 -17.65
CA PHE A 181 0.63 -1.78 -18.78
C PHE A 181 1.38 -1.08 -19.93
N PRO A 182 1.15 -1.49 -21.21
CA PRO A 182 1.90 -0.94 -22.35
C PRO A 182 1.80 0.59 -22.49
N LYS A 183 0.66 1.17 -22.11
CA LYS A 183 0.37 2.60 -22.26
C LYS A 183 0.81 3.48 -21.08
N SER A 184 1.33 2.89 -20.01
CA SER A 184 1.72 3.62 -18.78
C SER A 184 3.11 4.29 -18.89
N THR A 185 3.38 4.98 -19.99
CA THR A 185 4.70 5.56 -20.29
C THR A 185 5.18 6.53 -19.22
N LYS A 186 4.30 7.41 -18.71
CA LYS A 186 4.66 8.37 -17.66
C LYS A 186 5.05 7.65 -16.36
N LEU A 187 4.27 6.65 -15.95
CA LEU A 187 4.54 5.90 -14.74
C LEU A 187 5.86 5.10 -14.84
N LYS A 188 6.14 4.53 -16.01
CA LYS A 188 7.42 3.85 -16.30
C LYS A 188 8.61 4.79 -16.16
N GLU A 189 8.48 6.04 -16.63
CA GLU A 189 9.54 7.04 -16.45
C GLU A 189 9.76 7.41 -14.98
N VAL A 190 8.69 7.50 -14.18
CA VAL A 190 8.81 7.66 -12.72
C VAL A 190 9.52 6.46 -12.10
N ALA A 191 9.10 5.24 -12.46
CA ALA A 191 9.70 4.01 -11.96
C ALA A 191 11.20 3.88 -12.27
N LYS A 192 11.68 4.45 -13.37
CA LYS A 192 13.12 4.54 -13.69
C LYS A 192 13.88 5.49 -12.77
N GLN A 193 13.25 6.57 -12.32
CA GLN A 193 13.91 7.69 -11.64
C GLN A 193 13.87 7.61 -10.12
N VAL A 194 12.88 6.94 -9.52
CA VAL A 194 12.76 6.77 -8.05
C VAL A 194 14.05 6.12 -7.51
N PRO A 195 14.71 6.67 -6.48
CA PRO A 195 15.88 6.06 -5.86
C PRO A 195 15.61 4.62 -5.42
N LEU A 196 16.60 3.74 -5.59
CA LEU A 196 16.45 2.32 -5.26
C LEU A 196 16.12 2.07 -3.79
N ASP A 197 16.56 2.94 -2.89
CA ASP A 197 16.28 2.87 -1.46
C ASP A 197 14.90 3.45 -1.06
N ARG A 198 14.10 3.90 -2.06
CA ARG A 198 12.76 4.50 -1.88
C ARG A 198 11.69 3.84 -2.74
N ILE A 199 11.98 2.73 -3.40
CA ILE A 199 11.06 2.03 -4.29
C ILE A 199 10.46 0.81 -3.62
N LEU A 200 9.17 0.59 -3.85
CA LEU A 200 8.41 -0.57 -3.40
C LEU A 200 7.61 -1.16 -4.55
N ILE A 201 7.15 -2.39 -4.38
CA ILE A 201 6.31 -3.11 -5.32
C ILE A 201 5.14 -3.77 -4.59
N GLU A 202 4.01 -3.84 -5.27
CA GLU A 202 2.76 -4.39 -4.74
C GLU A 202 1.88 -4.95 -5.85
N THR A 203 0.73 -5.52 -5.49
CA THR A 203 -0.27 -5.94 -6.48
C THR A 203 -1.53 -5.12 -6.46
N ASP A 204 -1.95 -4.60 -5.31
CA ASP A 204 -3.29 -4.08 -5.06
C ASP A 204 -4.37 -5.16 -5.37
N SER A 205 -4.01 -6.43 -5.12
CA SER A 205 -4.93 -7.54 -5.41
C SER A 205 -6.16 -7.49 -4.48
N PRO A 206 -7.32 -7.84 -5.01
CA PRO A 206 -7.63 -8.56 -6.25
C PRO A 206 -7.75 -7.69 -7.51
N TYR A 207 -7.38 -6.42 -7.45
CA TYR A 207 -7.48 -5.43 -8.54
C TYR A 207 -6.22 -5.40 -9.42
N LEU A 208 -6.23 -4.59 -10.46
CA LEU A 208 -5.09 -4.12 -11.26
C LEU A 208 -4.20 -5.22 -11.87
N THR A 209 -4.78 -6.38 -12.17
CA THR A 209 -4.07 -7.55 -12.71
C THR A 209 -3.20 -7.18 -13.91
N PRO A 210 -1.87 -7.48 -13.88
CA PRO A 210 -0.99 -7.18 -15.00
C PRO A 210 -1.20 -8.12 -16.20
N PRO A 211 -0.76 -7.74 -17.43
CA PRO A 211 -0.64 -8.67 -18.54
C PRO A 211 0.28 -9.85 -18.18
N PRO A 212 0.06 -11.06 -18.71
CA PRO A 212 -0.99 -11.43 -19.65
C PRO A 212 -2.33 -11.79 -18.99
N PHE A 213 -2.49 -11.54 -17.69
CA PHE A 213 -3.64 -11.99 -16.89
C PHE A 213 -4.79 -10.98 -16.81
N ARG A 214 -4.79 -9.93 -17.60
CA ARG A 214 -5.85 -8.90 -17.62
C ARG A 214 -7.25 -9.53 -17.64
N GLY A 215 -8.17 -8.95 -16.83
CA GLY A 215 -9.55 -9.43 -16.72
C GLY A 215 -9.76 -10.64 -15.79
N ARG A 216 -8.70 -11.19 -15.22
CA ARG A 216 -8.76 -12.20 -14.15
C ARG A 216 -8.55 -11.54 -12.78
N ARG A 217 -8.95 -12.23 -11.71
CA ARG A 217 -8.62 -11.82 -10.34
C ARG A 217 -7.10 -11.78 -10.16
N ASN A 218 -6.60 -10.68 -9.59
CA ASN A 218 -5.21 -10.55 -9.22
C ASN A 218 -4.93 -11.30 -7.90
N ASP A 219 -3.67 -11.63 -7.64
CA ASP A 219 -3.18 -12.19 -6.38
C ASP A 219 -1.72 -11.79 -6.15
N PRO A 220 -1.19 -11.90 -4.92
CA PRO A 220 0.16 -11.47 -4.56
C PRO A 220 1.28 -12.12 -5.38
N SER A 221 1.09 -13.29 -5.99
CA SER A 221 2.10 -13.92 -6.86
C SER A 221 2.46 -13.05 -8.07
N LYS A 222 1.61 -12.09 -8.42
CA LYS A 222 1.80 -11.20 -9.57
C LYS A 222 2.75 -10.04 -9.28
N THR A 223 3.17 -9.84 -8.02
CA THR A 223 4.24 -8.88 -7.66
C THR A 223 5.51 -9.12 -8.47
N GLN A 224 5.80 -10.39 -8.84
CA GLN A 224 6.93 -10.73 -9.70
C GLN A 224 6.91 -10.00 -11.06
N PHE A 225 5.74 -9.76 -11.65
CA PHE A 225 5.64 -9.05 -12.95
C PHE A 225 5.97 -7.56 -12.82
N VAL A 226 5.62 -6.97 -11.67
CA VAL A 226 6.00 -5.60 -11.34
C VAL A 226 7.51 -5.50 -11.16
N ALA A 227 8.11 -6.43 -10.41
CA ALA A 227 9.56 -6.50 -10.24
C ALA A 227 10.30 -6.67 -11.59
N GLN A 228 9.85 -7.61 -12.44
CA GLN A 228 10.42 -7.87 -13.75
C GLN A 228 10.37 -6.64 -14.67
N GLU A 229 9.23 -5.95 -14.71
CA GLU A 229 9.07 -4.74 -15.52
C GLU A 229 10.03 -3.64 -15.07
N ILE A 230 10.07 -3.34 -13.75
CA ILE A 230 10.91 -2.26 -13.24
C ILE A 230 12.40 -2.60 -13.39
N ALA A 231 12.81 -3.83 -13.10
CA ALA A 231 14.19 -4.29 -13.33
C ALA A 231 14.59 -4.12 -14.80
N SER A 232 13.74 -4.54 -15.75
CA SER A 232 13.96 -4.36 -17.19
C SER A 232 14.08 -2.88 -17.57
N LEU A 233 13.20 -2.01 -17.07
CA LEU A 233 13.23 -0.56 -17.31
C LEU A 233 14.53 0.09 -16.83
N ARG A 234 15.14 -0.47 -15.79
CA ARG A 234 16.38 0.02 -15.17
C ARG A 234 17.65 -0.68 -15.68
N GLY A 235 17.51 -1.72 -16.52
CA GLY A 235 18.64 -2.53 -16.96
C GLY A 235 19.33 -3.29 -15.83
N MET A 236 18.57 -3.69 -14.81
CA MET A 236 19.04 -4.42 -13.63
C MET A 236 18.65 -5.90 -13.70
N ASP A 237 19.40 -6.74 -12.97
CA ASP A 237 18.97 -8.10 -12.68
C ASP A 237 17.69 -8.09 -11.83
N VAL A 238 16.76 -8.99 -12.13
CA VAL A 238 15.45 -9.00 -11.45
C VAL A 238 15.56 -9.46 -9.99
N ASP A 239 16.44 -10.40 -9.67
CA ASP A 239 16.64 -10.87 -8.30
C ASP A 239 17.32 -9.79 -7.44
N GLU A 240 18.25 -9.03 -8.03
CA GLU A 240 18.85 -7.86 -7.40
C GLU A 240 17.81 -6.78 -7.07
N PHE A 241 16.99 -6.39 -8.06
CA PHE A 241 15.95 -5.40 -7.87
C PHE A 241 14.91 -5.86 -6.81
N ALA A 242 14.43 -7.09 -6.93
CA ALA A 242 13.45 -7.66 -6.00
C ALA A 242 13.98 -7.69 -4.56
N SER A 243 15.26 -8.04 -4.37
CA SER A 243 15.92 -8.00 -3.06
C SER A 243 15.94 -6.60 -2.46
N ILE A 244 16.23 -5.58 -3.27
CA ILE A 244 16.22 -4.17 -2.82
C ILE A 244 14.79 -3.75 -2.40
N ALA A 245 13.78 -4.02 -3.23
CA ALA A 245 12.40 -3.68 -2.92
C ALA A 245 11.88 -4.43 -1.67
N TYR A 246 12.23 -5.70 -1.53
CA TYR A 246 11.93 -6.51 -0.35
C TYR A 246 12.50 -5.92 0.94
N GLU A 247 13.79 -5.55 0.95
CA GLU A 247 14.43 -4.94 2.11
C GLU A 247 13.88 -3.54 2.42
N ASN A 248 13.47 -2.77 1.41
CA ASN A 248 12.77 -1.51 1.59
C ASN A 248 11.41 -1.72 2.28
N GLY A 249 10.64 -2.73 1.85
CA GLY A 249 9.36 -3.09 2.48
C GLY A 249 9.54 -3.46 3.95
N LYS A 250 10.53 -4.31 4.26
CA LYS A 250 10.87 -4.65 5.64
C LYS A 250 11.23 -3.41 6.45
N ARG A 251 12.02 -2.51 5.88
CA ARG A 251 12.48 -1.30 6.56
C ARG A 251 11.34 -0.35 6.88
N VAL A 252 10.46 -0.06 5.91
CA VAL A 252 9.36 0.89 6.13
C VAL A 252 8.35 0.38 7.14
N PHE A 253 8.08 -0.93 7.19
CA PHE A 253 7.13 -1.52 8.13
C PHE A 253 7.77 -2.09 9.40
N GLY A 254 9.07 -1.89 9.62
CA GLY A 254 9.78 -2.36 10.82
C GLY A 254 9.77 -3.88 10.98
N ILE A 255 9.72 -4.65 9.88
CA ILE A 255 9.74 -6.11 9.87
C ILE A 255 11.21 -6.59 9.89
N LYS A 256 11.52 -7.49 10.81
CA LYS A 256 12.90 -7.99 11.02
C LYS A 256 13.23 -9.20 10.15
#